data_ac1d9020d0ced6028cec8afaf005515d
#
_entry.id   ac1d9020d0ced6028cec8afaf005515d
#
_cell.length_a   1.000
_cell.length_b   1.000
_cell.length_c   1.000
_cell.angle_alpha   90.00
_cell.angle_beta   90.00
_cell.angle_gamma   90.00
#
_symmetry.space_group_name_H-M   'P 1'
#
loop_
_entity.id
_entity.type
_entity.pdbx_description
1 polymer ?
#
loop_
_entity_poly.entity_id
_entity_poly.type
_entity_poly.pdbx_seq_one_letter_code
_entity_poly.pdbx_strand_id
1 'polypeptide(L)'
;YLQERGVRGLMNDDYAREHHITRATPDEIYAQCDVISLHLPLLPETENFIGAAELAKMKSDVILVNTARGGLIDENALLDALEAGKIYGAGIDAFSSEPPKDPRWFTLDNVVLGSHCAASTSGASRNMGRMATANLIRDLGL
;
A
#
# COMPACT_ATOMS: atom_id res chain seq x y z
N TYR A 1 9.29 0.02 -10.88
CA TYR A 1 9.76 -0.81 -9.75
C TYR A 1 9.19 -2.23 -9.78
N LEU A 2 7.87 -2.38 -9.96
CA LEU A 2 7.25 -3.71 -10.07
C LEU A 2 7.80 -4.53 -11.25
N GLN A 3 8.19 -3.88 -12.34
CA GLN A 3 8.82 -4.54 -13.49
C GLN A 3 10.23 -5.04 -13.18
N GLU A 4 11.01 -4.32 -12.42
CA GLU A 4 12.38 -4.71 -12.03
C GLU A 4 12.38 -5.94 -11.11
N ARG A 5 11.30 -6.16 -10.35
CA ARG A 5 11.09 -7.34 -9.51
C ARG A 5 10.35 -8.48 -10.20
N GLY A 6 10.17 -8.42 -11.52
CA GLY A 6 9.46 -9.44 -12.29
C GLY A 6 7.94 -9.42 -12.16
N VAL A 7 7.38 -8.47 -11.43
CA VAL A 7 5.93 -8.26 -11.37
C VAL A 7 5.52 -7.40 -12.55
N ARG A 8 4.70 -7.92 -13.44
CA ARG A 8 4.19 -7.17 -14.60
C ARG A 8 3.21 -6.11 -14.12
N GLY A 9 3.65 -4.87 -14.03
CA GLY A 9 2.78 -3.73 -13.83
C GLY A 9 1.91 -3.48 -15.07
N LEU A 10 0.68 -3.02 -14.87
CA LEU A 10 -0.22 -2.61 -15.95
C LEU A 10 0.24 -1.30 -16.63
N MET A 11 1.19 -0.60 -16.02
CA MET A 11 1.65 0.70 -16.49
C MET A 11 2.84 0.53 -17.45
N ASN A 12 2.59 0.78 -18.72
CA ASN A 12 3.64 0.91 -19.74
C ASN A 12 4.12 2.36 -19.83
N ASP A 13 5.18 2.60 -20.61
CA ASP A 13 5.77 3.93 -20.78
C ASP A 13 4.82 4.92 -21.46
N ASP A 14 3.95 4.44 -22.34
CA ASP A 14 2.98 5.28 -23.03
C ASP A 14 1.91 5.76 -22.06
N TYR A 15 1.39 4.87 -21.20
CA TYR A 15 0.44 5.22 -20.15
C TYR A 15 1.06 6.22 -19.16
N ALA A 16 2.29 5.97 -18.71
CA ALA A 16 2.98 6.88 -17.80
C ALA A 16 3.15 8.28 -18.40
N ARG A 17 3.50 8.36 -19.70
CA ARG A 17 3.67 9.61 -20.42
C ARG A 17 2.33 10.35 -20.61
N GLU A 18 1.28 9.65 -21.03
CA GLU A 18 -0.06 10.19 -21.23
C GLU A 18 -0.64 10.78 -19.94
N HIS A 19 -0.39 10.14 -18.80
CA HIS A 19 -0.90 10.54 -17.49
C HIS A 19 0.10 11.33 -16.65
N HIS A 20 1.20 11.82 -17.25
CA HIS A 20 2.23 12.62 -16.57
C HIS A 20 2.82 11.94 -15.33
N ILE A 21 2.99 10.61 -15.40
CA ILE A 21 3.56 9.82 -14.31
C ILE A 21 5.07 9.68 -14.53
N THR A 22 5.85 10.08 -13.56
CA THR A 22 7.30 9.89 -13.55
C THR A 22 7.65 8.56 -12.91
N ARG A 23 8.44 7.75 -13.59
CA ARG A 23 9.04 6.55 -13.00
C ARG A 23 10.20 6.94 -12.11
N ALA A 24 10.28 6.34 -10.95
CA ALA A 24 11.34 6.57 -9.98
C ALA A 24 11.69 5.27 -9.27
N THR A 25 12.91 5.18 -8.78
CA THR A 25 13.33 4.11 -7.88
C THR A 25 12.69 4.30 -6.50
N PRO A 26 12.58 3.24 -5.69
CA PRO A 26 12.10 3.38 -4.32
C PRO A 26 12.88 4.41 -3.50
N ASP A 27 14.19 4.43 -3.61
CA ASP A 27 15.03 5.38 -2.87
C ASP A 27 14.76 6.84 -3.28
N GLU A 28 14.50 7.10 -4.56
CA GLU A 28 14.07 8.42 -5.03
C GLU A 28 12.69 8.80 -4.50
N ILE A 29 11.75 7.83 -4.46
CA ILE A 29 10.42 8.04 -3.89
C ILE A 29 10.52 8.38 -2.41
N TYR A 30 11.29 7.61 -1.64
CA TYR A 30 11.47 7.85 -0.21
C TYR A 30 12.05 9.24 0.07
N ALA A 31 13.06 9.65 -0.70
CA ALA A 31 13.75 10.91 -0.48
C ALA A 31 12.95 12.15 -0.93
N GLN A 32 12.03 12.03 -1.87
CA GLN A 32 11.44 13.19 -2.55
C GLN A 32 9.94 13.37 -2.35
N CYS A 33 9.19 12.27 -2.05
CA CYS A 33 7.74 12.35 -2.00
C CYS A 33 7.23 12.82 -0.65
N ASP A 34 6.17 13.63 -0.69
CA ASP A 34 5.43 14.10 0.49
C ASP A 34 4.36 13.09 0.93
N VAL A 35 3.86 12.29 -0.02
CA VAL A 35 2.90 11.23 0.22
C VAL A 35 3.34 9.98 -0.52
N ILE A 36 3.41 8.86 0.19
CA ILE A 36 3.75 7.55 -0.38
C ILE A 36 2.58 6.60 -0.14
N SER A 37 2.02 6.06 -1.22
CA SER A 37 0.91 5.11 -1.15
C SER A 37 1.31 3.75 -1.72
N LEU A 38 1.05 2.69 -0.96
CA LEU A 38 1.38 1.32 -1.36
C LEU A 38 0.22 0.68 -2.12
N HIS A 39 0.55 0.09 -3.28
CA HIS A 39 -0.39 -0.63 -4.15
C HIS A 39 0.21 -1.95 -4.63
N LEU A 40 0.93 -2.62 -3.75
CA LEU A 40 1.63 -3.88 -4.01
C LEU A 40 0.82 -5.07 -3.49
N PRO A 41 0.86 -6.23 -4.14
CA PRO A 41 0.43 -7.47 -3.52
C PRO A 41 1.40 -7.86 -2.39
N LEU A 42 0.92 -8.53 -1.36
CA LEU A 42 1.79 -9.18 -0.37
C LEU A 42 2.30 -10.50 -0.95
N LEU A 43 3.59 -10.57 -1.14
CA LEU A 43 4.35 -11.72 -1.63
C LEU A 43 5.57 -11.89 -0.73
N PRO A 44 6.27 -13.04 -0.75
CA PRO A 44 7.51 -13.21 0.02
C PRO A 44 8.53 -12.09 -0.25
N GLU A 45 8.58 -11.57 -1.48
CA GLU A 45 9.50 -10.51 -1.89
C GLU A 45 9.06 -9.10 -1.47
N THR A 46 7.81 -8.93 -1.09
CA THR A 46 7.24 -7.65 -0.67
C THR A 46 6.85 -7.62 0.81
N GLU A 47 7.07 -8.71 1.53
CA GLU A 47 6.89 -8.74 2.97
C GLU A 47 7.89 -7.77 3.64
N ASN A 48 7.38 -6.93 4.54
CA ASN A 48 8.14 -5.87 5.19
C ASN A 48 8.91 -4.97 4.19
N PHE A 49 8.27 -4.71 3.03
CA PHE A 49 8.84 -3.87 1.98
C PHE A 49 9.22 -2.47 2.48
N ILE A 50 8.48 -1.96 3.44
CA ILE A 50 8.81 -0.75 4.21
C ILE A 50 9.15 -1.18 5.63
N GLY A 51 10.43 -1.15 5.94
CA GLY A 51 10.96 -1.37 7.28
C GLY A 51 11.64 -0.12 7.84
N ALA A 52 12.36 -0.28 8.95
CA ALA A 52 13.05 0.82 9.61
C ALA A 52 14.09 1.52 8.70
N ALA A 53 14.74 0.75 7.81
CA ALA A 53 15.74 1.30 6.89
C ALA A 53 15.10 2.18 5.81
N GLU A 54 13.93 1.81 5.29
CA GLU A 54 13.18 2.60 4.32
C GLU A 54 12.57 3.83 4.96
N LEU A 55 11.97 3.70 6.14
CA LEU A 55 11.45 4.82 6.93
C LEU A 55 12.53 5.85 7.25
N ALA A 56 13.75 5.41 7.51
CA ALA A 56 14.88 6.32 7.78
C ALA A 56 15.32 7.14 6.56
N LYS A 57 14.97 6.72 5.33
CA LYS A 57 15.26 7.45 4.08
C LYS A 57 14.17 8.45 3.73
N MET A 58 13.02 8.37 4.37
CA MET A 58 11.86 9.21 4.06
C MET A 58 12.02 10.60 4.66
N LYS A 59 11.28 11.56 4.09
CA LYS A 59 11.18 12.91 4.60
C LYS A 59 10.46 12.90 5.96
N SER A 60 10.81 13.81 6.84
CA SER A 60 10.16 13.92 8.16
C SER A 60 8.71 14.42 8.09
N ASP A 61 8.31 15.03 6.99
CA ASP A 61 6.96 15.50 6.71
C ASP A 61 6.15 14.56 5.81
N VAL A 62 6.66 13.34 5.54
CA VAL A 62 5.98 12.36 4.69
C VAL A 62 4.73 11.79 5.35
N ILE A 63 3.71 11.53 4.55
CA ILE A 63 2.53 10.74 4.91
C ILE A 63 2.63 9.38 4.19
N LEU A 64 2.62 8.30 4.96
CA LEU A 64 2.63 6.94 4.42
C LEU A 64 1.22 6.34 4.43
N VAL A 65 0.77 5.84 3.29
CA VAL A 65 -0.58 5.27 3.13
C VAL A 65 -0.49 3.80 2.70
N ASN A 66 -1.15 2.93 3.46
CA ASN A 66 -1.29 1.51 3.12
C ASN A 66 -2.75 1.08 3.13
N THR A 67 -3.34 1.02 1.95
CA THR A 67 -4.68 0.46 1.71
C THR A 67 -4.60 -0.85 0.91
N ALA A 68 -3.40 -1.44 0.81
CA ALA A 68 -3.18 -2.64 0.02
C ALA A 68 -3.26 -3.91 0.88
N ARG A 69 -2.20 -4.20 1.64
CA ARG A 69 -2.14 -5.38 2.54
C ARG A 69 -1.29 -5.05 3.77
N GLY A 70 -1.71 -5.57 4.92
CA GLY A 70 -0.82 -5.68 6.08
C GLY A 70 0.42 -6.49 5.73
N GLY A 71 1.46 -6.44 6.53
CA GLY A 71 2.71 -7.14 6.22
C GLY A 71 3.56 -6.53 5.09
N LEU A 72 3.05 -5.57 4.30
CA LEU A 72 3.88 -4.75 3.41
C LEU A 72 4.76 -3.76 4.18
N ILE A 73 4.34 -3.39 5.35
CA ILE A 73 5.07 -2.52 6.26
C ILE A 73 5.38 -3.31 7.52
N ASP A 74 6.60 -3.22 8.02
CA ASP A 74 6.92 -3.62 9.38
C ASP A 74 6.18 -2.67 10.34
N GLU A 75 5.09 -3.17 10.94
CA GLU A 75 4.21 -2.38 11.79
C GLU A 75 4.92 -1.87 13.04
N ASN A 76 5.87 -2.64 13.60
CA ASN A 76 6.66 -2.18 14.74
C ASN A 76 7.56 -0.99 14.35
N ALA A 77 8.26 -1.11 13.22
CA ALA A 77 9.09 -0.03 12.72
C ALA A 77 8.28 1.22 12.39
N LEU A 78 7.07 1.06 11.84
CA LEU A 78 6.18 2.17 11.55
C LEU A 78 5.70 2.86 12.84
N LEU A 79 5.26 2.09 13.83
CA LEU A 79 4.81 2.62 15.12
C LEU A 79 5.94 3.37 15.82
N ASP A 80 7.15 2.79 15.85
CA ASP A 80 8.33 3.46 16.41
C ASP A 80 8.66 4.77 15.68
N ALA A 81 8.50 4.81 14.36
CA ALA A 81 8.73 6.02 13.57
C ALA A 81 7.67 7.10 13.83
N LEU A 82 6.41 6.71 13.99
CA LEU A 82 5.30 7.61 14.32
C LEU A 82 5.44 8.19 15.73
N GLU A 83 5.74 7.35 16.72
CA GLU A 83 5.98 7.78 18.12
C GLU A 83 7.16 8.75 18.23
N ALA A 84 8.23 8.47 17.47
CA ALA A 84 9.41 9.33 17.46
C ALA A 84 9.26 10.59 16.59
N GLY A 85 8.12 10.78 15.90
CA GLY A 85 7.92 11.90 14.98
C GLY A 85 8.89 11.91 13.79
N LYS A 86 9.39 10.74 13.38
CA LYS A 86 10.30 10.61 12.23
C LYS A 86 9.59 10.80 10.90
N ILE A 87 8.30 10.52 10.86
CA ILE A 87 7.40 10.80 9.74
C ILE A 87 6.21 11.57 10.27
N TYR A 88 5.56 12.34 9.41
CA TYR A 88 4.43 13.18 9.80
C TYR A 88 3.23 12.37 10.24
N GLY A 89 2.88 11.33 9.48
CA GLY A 89 1.73 10.50 9.82
C GLY A 89 1.54 9.32 8.87
N ALA A 90 0.57 8.49 9.20
CA ALA A 90 0.20 7.35 8.36
C ALA A 90 -1.32 7.14 8.26
N GLY A 91 -1.76 6.60 7.10
CA GLY A 91 -3.12 6.08 6.87
C GLY A 91 -3.07 4.58 6.62
N ILE A 92 -3.61 3.77 7.51
CA ILE A 92 -3.52 2.31 7.46
C ILE A 92 -4.92 1.70 7.43
N ASP A 93 -5.24 0.99 6.35
CA ASP A 93 -6.53 0.29 6.18
C ASP A 93 -6.40 -1.24 6.25
N ALA A 94 -5.17 -1.76 6.14
CA ALA A 94 -4.89 -3.19 6.20
C ALA A 94 -3.75 -3.47 7.18
N PHE A 95 -3.95 -4.45 8.08
CA PHE A 95 -3.03 -4.79 9.16
C PHE A 95 -2.53 -6.23 9.02
N SER A 96 -1.37 -6.52 9.60
CA SER A 96 -0.81 -7.88 9.65
C SER A 96 -1.69 -8.84 10.50
N SER A 97 -2.39 -8.30 11.48
CA SER A 97 -3.46 -8.98 12.23
C SER A 97 -4.70 -8.10 12.24
N GLU A 98 -5.83 -8.64 11.84
CA GLU A 98 -7.11 -7.93 11.84
C GLU A 98 -8.09 -8.59 12.82
N PRO A 99 -8.56 -7.84 13.84
CA PRO A 99 -8.20 -6.45 14.16
C PRO A 99 -6.76 -6.31 14.66
N PRO A 100 -6.16 -5.09 14.53
CA PRO A 100 -4.81 -4.83 15.01
C PRO A 100 -4.73 -4.99 16.52
N LYS A 101 -3.63 -5.61 17.00
CA LYS A 101 -3.49 -5.98 18.42
C LYS A 101 -2.62 -5.02 19.23
N ASP A 102 -1.68 -4.33 18.57
CA ASP A 102 -0.80 -3.39 19.28
C ASP A 102 -1.59 -2.18 19.74
N PRO A 103 -1.62 -1.87 21.04
CA PRO A 103 -2.39 -0.76 21.58
C PRO A 103 -1.91 0.61 21.10
N ARG A 104 -0.66 0.72 20.64
CA ARG A 104 -0.10 1.96 20.10
C ARG A 104 -0.90 2.49 18.92
N TRP A 105 -1.51 1.63 18.11
CA TRP A 105 -2.39 2.04 17.02
C TRP A 105 -3.53 2.96 17.45
N PHE A 106 -4.00 2.81 18.70
CA PHE A 106 -5.18 3.52 19.22
C PHE A 106 -4.80 4.72 20.09
N THR A 107 -3.52 4.98 20.30
CA THR A 107 -3.02 6.05 21.14
C THR A 107 -2.27 7.14 20.40
N LEU A 108 -1.89 6.89 19.14
CA LEU A 108 -1.19 7.84 18.29
C LEU A 108 -2.16 8.82 17.63
N ASP A 109 -1.86 10.12 17.69
CA ASP A 109 -2.69 11.17 17.08
C ASP A 109 -2.35 11.40 15.59
N ASN A 110 -1.23 10.86 15.12
CA ASN A 110 -0.73 11.02 13.75
C ASN A 110 -0.97 9.78 12.87
N VAL A 111 -1.94 8.96 13.21
CA VAL A 111 -2.37 7.82 12.39
C VAL A 111 -3.88 7.81 12.16
N VAL A 112 -4.29 7.50 10.95
CA VAL A 112 -5.68 7.26 10.57
C VAL A 112 -5.83 5.77 10.29
N LEU A 113 -6.76 5.11 11.00
CA LEU A 113 -7.01 3.68 10.88
C LEU A 113 -8.30 3.45 10.09
N GLY A 114 -8.22 2.61 9.06
CA GLY A 114 -9.37 2.08 8.35
C GLY A 114 -9.80 0.71 8.91
N SER A 115 -10.91 0.21 8.42
CA SER A 115 -11.50 -1.06 8.82
C SER A 115 -11.40 -2.14 7.73
N HIS A 116 -10.52 -1.96 6.75
CA HIS A 116 -10.32 -2.83 5.59
C HIS A 116 -11.63 -3.06 4.80
N CYS A 117 -12.45 -2.03 4.68
CA CYS A 117 -13.76 -2.13 4.06
C CYS A 117 -13.86 -1.47 2.67
N ALA A 118 -12.76 -1.06 2.05
CA ALA A 118 -12.78 -0.37 0.76
C ALA A 118 -13.49 -1.16 -0.36
N ALA A 119 -13.39 -2.49 -0.35
CA ALA A 119 -14.09 -3.38 -1.26
C ALA A 119 -15.53 -3.72 -0.83
N SER A 120 -15.98 -3.30 0.35
CA SER A 120 -17.29 -3.64 0.92
C SER A 120 -18.39 -2.66 0.52
N THR A 121 -18.27 -2.02 -0.63
CA THR A 121 -19.34 -1.20 -1.20
C THR A 121 -20.27 -2.04 -2.08
N SER A 122 -21.54 -1.64 -2.19
CA SER A 122 -22.50 -2.32 -3.05
C SER A 122 -22.07 -2.35 -4.52
N GLY A 123 -21.35 -1.33 -4.97
CA GLY A 123 -20.77 -1.25 -6.32
C GLY A 123 -19.61 -2.23 -6.51
N ALA A 124 -18.66 -2.28 -5.58
CA ALA A 124 -17.53 -3.19 -5.64
C ALA A 124 -17.96 -4.66 -5.57
N SER A 125 -18.85 -5.01 -4.63
CA SER A 125 -19.39 -6.36 -4.49
C SER A 125 -20.08 -6.83 -5.75
N ARG A 126 -20.94 -5.98 -6.34
CA ARG A 126 -21.64 -6.28 -7.62
C ARG A 126 -20.67 -6.47 -8.78
N ASN A 127 -19.65 -5.61 -8.88
CA ASN A 127 -18.66 -5.69 -9.95
C ASN A 127 -17.80 -6.95 -9.82
N MET A 128 -17.34 -7.29 -8.61
CA MET A 128 -16.59 -8.53 -8.38
C MET A 128 -17.39 -9.76 -8.82
N GLY A 129 -18.63 -9.88 -8.40
CA GLY A 129 -19.50 -10.99 -8.80
C GLY A 129 -19.70 -11.06 -10.31
N ARG A 130 -20.01 -9.93 -10.96
CA ARG A 130 -20.21 -9.86 -12.41
C ARG A 130 -18.94 -10.22 -13.19
N MET A 131 -17.78 -9.71 -12.78
CA MET A 131 -16.51 -9.97 -13.45
C MET A 131 -16.07 -11.42 -13.26
N ALA A 132 -16.22 -11.99 -12.06
CA ALA A 132 -15.93 -13.39 -11.81
C ALA A 132 -16.80 -14.32 -12.68
N THR A 133 -18.10 -14.05 -12.76
CA THR A 133 -19.03 -14.80 -13.61
C THR A 133 -18.66 -14.67 -15.10
N ALA A 134 -18.39 -13.46 -15.58
CA ALA A 134 -17.99 -13.23 -16.97
C ALA A 134 -16.69 -13.95 -17.34
N ASN A 135 -15.71 -13.94 -16.43
CA ASN A 135 -14.45 -14.66 -16.61
C ASN A 135 -14.68 -16.17 -16.68
N LEU A 136 -15.49 -16.71 -15.77
CA LEU A 136 -15.83 -18.14 -15.77
C LEU A 136 -16.52 -18.58 -17.06
N ILE A 137 -17.53 -17.82 -17.51
CA ILE A 137 -18.24 -18.10 -18.79
C ILE A 137 -17.25 -18.10 -19.95
N ARG A 138 -16.41 -17.08 -20.04
CA ARG A 138 -15.39 -16.99 -21.12
C ARG A 138 -14.42 -18.18 -21.08
N ASP A 139 -13.91 -18.53 -19.89
CA ASP A 139 -12.87 -19.54 -19.73
C ASP A 139 -13.42 -20.97 -19.93
N LEU A 140 -14.72 -21.18 -19.73
CA LEU A 140 -15.44 -22.43 -20.03
C LEU A 140 -15.96 -22.50 -21.47
N GLY A 141 -15.86 -21.41 -22.23
CA GLY A 141 -16.39 -21.36 -23.61
C GLY A 141 -17.92 -21.40 -23.72
N LEU A 142 -18.64 -20.93 -22.70
CA LEU A 142 -20.10 -20.90 -22.61
C LEU A 142 -20.68 -19.58 -23.15
#